data_31f03cec58e61054be3f61cf0b0ecd5f
#
_entry.id   31f03cec58e61054be3f61cf0b0ecd5f
#
_cell.length_a   1.000
_cell.length_b   1.000
_cell.length_c   1.000
_cell.angle_alpha   90.00
_cell.angle_beta   90.00
_cell.angle_gamma   90.00
#
_symmetry.space_group_name_H-M   'P 1'
#
loop_
_entity.id
_entity.type
_entity.pdbx_description
1 polymer ?
#
loop_
_entity_poly.entity_id
_entity_poly.type
_entity_poly.pdbx_seq_one_letter_code
_entity_poly.pdbx_strand_id
1 'polypeptide(L)'
;MALGTVVTVPSSGLRAREAGEESLRRVNSFVEGLGGELGPLASDLMARHGYAIGADGGGPHLNVLGHPLFELPLWLAAPRGIDPTLLLDICESSLCGYLSVRAEDDYFDGHWDQPEAAMMLSTVFRVRHQVLLAPLARDRAFWMRFEHLWHAYGEAMLLERALHDPGRQYGPDEFDTVLNRSQPLEIPGDAVLAITGHWDQNPKLSRLVRHLTKATQLFDDFIDAPDDLADRNFTWVVRRLGGLEGGQALRRGMIGQCDELLAEAEVELDRALQVATDLGMVGIDEWVEERKHIMKRASQRMYETLLEAIAGSR
;
A
#
# COMPACT_ATOMS: atom_id res chain seq x y z
N MET A 1 -33.27 7.86 -36.21
CA MET A 1 -33.22 7.80 -34.76
C MET A 1 -32.52 6.48 -34.41
N ALA A 2 -31.21 6.50 -34.13
CA ALA A 2 -30.47 5.33 -33.70
C ALA A 2 -30.52 5.34 -32.17
N LEU A 3 -31.16 4.31 -31.61
CA LEU A 3 -31.15 4.04 -30.19
C LEU A 3 -29.72 3.64 -29.80
N GLY A 4 -29.05 4.53 -29.08
CA GLY A 4 -27.75 4.24 -28.50
C GLY A 4 -27.86 3.07 -27.50
N THR A 5 -27.16 2.00 -27.79
CA THR A 5 -26.99 0.87 -26.88
C THR A 5 -26.29 1.39 -25.64
N VAL A 6 -27.01 1.50 -24.53
CA VAL A 6 -26.42 1.76 -23.22
C VAL A 6 -25.58 0.53 -22.88
N VAL A 7 -24.28 0.64 -23.07
CA VAL A 7 -23.33 -0.36 -22.56
C VAL A 7 -23.35 -0.23 -21.04
N THR A 8 -24.03 -1.17 -20.39
CA THR A 8 -23.95 -1.32 -18.93
C THR A 8 -22.51 -1.66 -18.59
N VAL A 9 -21.82 -0.68 -17.98
CA VAL A 9 -20.46 -0.86 -17.44
C VAL A 9 -20.58 -1.86 -16.28
N PRO A 10 -19.86 -3.02 -16.32
CA PRO A 10 -19.84 -3.94 -15.19
C PRO A 10 -19.38 -3.22 -13.91
N SER A 11 -19.83 -3.70 -12.75
CA SER A 11 -19.47 -3.11 -11.46
C SER A 11 -17.95 -2.94 -11.35
N SER A 12 -17.49 -1.81 -10.80
CA SER A 12 -16.07 -1.44 -10.67
C SER A 12 -15.22 -2.51 -9.97
N GLY A 13 -15.78 -3.23 -9.00
CA GLY A 13 -15.12 -4.31 -8.27
C GLY A 13 -14.77 -5.54 -9.12
N LEU A 14 -15.61 -5.96 -10.08
CA LEU A 14 -15.30 -7.10 -10.95
C LEU A 14 -14.15 -6.79 -11.89
N ARG A 15 -14.09 -5.58 -12.46
CA ARG A 15 -12.99 -5.14 -13.33
C ARG A 15 -11.68 -4.98 -12.58
N ALA A 16 -11.70 -4.49 -11.34
CA ALA A 16 -10.50 -4.38 -10.52
C ALA A 16 -9.91 -5.76 -10.22
N ARG A 17 -10.75 -6.74 -9.91
CA ARG A 17 -10.33 -8.10 -9.67
C ARG A 17 -9.72 -8.76 -10.92
N GLU A 18 -10.39 -8.66 -12.06
CA GLU A 18 -9.89 -9.19 -13.34
C GLU A 18 -8.55 -8.56 -13.76
N ALA A 19 -8.41 -7.24 -13.60
CA ALA A 19 -7.16 -6.54 -13.89
C ALA A 19 -6.04 -6.93 -12.91
N GLY A 20 -6.36 -7.11 -11.62
CA GLY A 20 -5.42 -7.60 -10.63
C GLY A 20 -4.92 -9.02 -10.93
N GLU A 21 -5.83 -9.95 -11.27
CA GLU A 21 -5.50 -11.32 -11.64
C GLU A 21 -4.63 -11.38 -12.93
N GLU A 22 -4.94 -10.54 -13.93
CA GLU A 22 -4.14 -10.47 -15.15
C GLU A 22 -2.76 -9.87 -14.89
N SER A 23 -2.68 -8.77 -14.14
CA SER A 23 -1.39 -8.16 -13.78
C SER A 23 -0.52 -9.13 -12.99
N LEU A 24 -1.12 -9.89 -12.07
CA LEU A 24 -0.41 -10.92 -11.31
C LEU A 24 0.10 -12.04 -12.22
N ARG A 25 -0.69 -12.52 -13.19
CA ARG A 25 -0.23 -13.51 -14.18
C ARG A 25 0.96 -12.99 -14.99
N ARG A 26 0.94 -11.72 -15.40
CA ARG A 26 2.03 -11.09 -16.13
C ARG A 26 3.31 -10.98 -15.29
N VAL A 27 3.18 -10.60 -14.00
CA VAL A 27 4.34 -10.55 -13.09
C VAL A 27 4.89 -11.94 -12.81
N ASN A 28 4.04 -12.96 -12.59
CA ASN A 28 4.51 -14.34 -12.44
C ASN A 28 5.25 -14.82 -13.69
N SER A 29 4.73 -14.54 -14.89
CA SER A 29 5.41 -14.87 -16.15
C SER A 29 6.74 -14.12 -16.32
N PHE A 30 6.83 -12.87 -15.86
CA PHE A 30 8.09 -12.13 -15.81
C PHE A 30 9.09 -12.79 -14.86
N VAL A 31 8.66 -13.20 -13.67
CA VAL A 31 9.49 -13.90 -12.67
C VAL A 31 9.97 -15.25 -13.19
N GLU A 32 9.11 -16.04 -13.82
CA GLU A 32 9.48 -17.30 -14.49
C GLU A 32 10.53 -17.09 -15.59
N GLY A 33 10.51 -15.95 -16.25
CA GLY A 33 11.49 -15.55 -17.26
C GLY A 33 12.83 -15.08 -16.69
N LEU A 34 12.92 -14.83 -15.37
CA LEU A 34 14.19 -14.51 -14.71
C LEU A 34 15.01 -15.80 -14.57
N GLY A 35 16.13 -15.88 -15.25
CA GLY A 35 17.02 -17.04 -15.18
C GLY A 35 17.89 -17.07 -13.94
N GLY A 36 18.64 -18.18 -13.78
CA GLY A 36 19.67 -18.33 -12.75
C GLY A 36 19.14 -18.26 -11.32
N GLU A 37 19.82 -17.54 -10.45
CA GLU A 37 19.48 -17.42 -9.04
C GLU A 37 18.31 -16.45 -8.78
N LEU A 38 18.07 -15.51 -9.67
CA LEU A 38 17.03 -14.47 -9.46
C LEU A 38 15.59 -15.01 -9.52
N GLY A 39 15.32 -15.97 -10.41
CA GLY A 39 13.98 -16.52 -10.58
C GLY A 39 13.44 -17.18 -9.29
N PRO A 40 14.15 -18.15 -8.68
CA PRO A 40 13.73 -18.76 -7.41
C PRO A 40 13.56 -17.72 -6.28
N LEU A 41 14.46 -16.76 -6.15
CA LEU A 41 14.40 -15.72 -5.12
C LEU A 41 13.21 -14.78 -5.33
N ALA A 42 12.90 -14.38 -6.57
CA ALA A 42 11.73 -13.57 -6.90
C ALA A 42 10.42 -14.33 -6.63
N SER A 43 10.40 -15.64 -6.94
CA SER A 43 9.25 -16.51 -6.64
C SER A 43 9.02 -16.62 -5.12
N ASP A 44 10.08 -16.73 -4.33
CA ASP A 44 10.01 -16.78 -2.87
C ASP A 44 9.48 -15.44 -2.30
N LEU A 45 9.97 -14.30 -2.78
CA LEU A 45 9.44 -12.99 -2.41
C LEU A 45 7.93 -12.89 -2.70
N MET A 46 7.51 -13.30 -3.89
CA MET A 46 6.08 -13.28 -4.24
C MET A 46 5.26 -14.21 -3.36
N ALA A 47 5.77 -15.39 -3.03
CA ALA A 47 5.07 -16.34 -2.15
C ALA A 47 4.92 -15.80 -0.73
N ARG A 48 5.96 -15.22 -0.14
CA ARG A 48 5.92 -14.61 1.19
C ARG A 48 4.86 -13.52 1.31
N HIS A 49 4.71 -12.71 0.26
CA HIS A 49 3.74 -11.61 0.25
C HIS A 49 2.39 -11.99 -0.36
N GLY A 50 2.13 -13.29 -0.62
CA GLY A 50 0.84 -13.79 -1.09
C GLY A 50 0.53 -13.51 -2.57
N TYR A 51 1.56 -13.22 -3.38
CA TYR A 51 1.41 -12.92 -4.82
C TYR A 51 1.80 -14.09 -5.74
N ALA A 52 2.25 -15.23 -5.20
CA ALA A 52 2.51 -16.41 -6.01
C ALA A 52 1.19 -17.05 -6.47
N ILE A 53 1.10 -17.43 -7.73
CA ILE A 53 0.00 -18.25 -8.23
C ILE A 53 0.34 -19.70 -7.86
N GLY A 54 -0.47 -20.32 -6.99
CA GLY A 54 -0.28 -21.71 -6.59
C GLY A 54 -0.43 -22.68 -7.78
N ALA A 55 0.34 -23.77 -7.77
CA ALA A 55 0.27 -24.82 -8.79
C ALA A 55 -1.12 -25.50 -8.86
N ASP A 56 -1.94 -25.34 -7.84
CA ASP A 56 -3.32 -25.82 -7.69
C ASP A 56 -4.38 -24.81 -8.19
N GLY A 57 -3.95 -23.68 -8.75
CA GLY A 57 -4.85 -22.62 -9.23
C GLY A 57 -5.60 -21.90 -8.10
N GLY A 58 -5.21 -22.11 -6.85
CA GLY A 58 -5.64 -21.31 -5.72
C GLY A 58 -5.26 -19.86 -6.01
N GLY A 59 -6.26 -19.02 -6.26
CA GLY A 59 -6.04 -17.60 -6.56
C GLY A 59 -5.26 -16.94 -5.43
N PRO A 60 -4.45 -15.94 -5.73
CA PRO A 60 -3.72 -15.20 -4.71
C PRO A 60 -4.73 -14.66 -3.71
N HIS A 61 -4.43 -14.81 -2.45
CA HIS A 61 -5.07 -14.01 -1.43
C HIS A 61 -4.57 -12.59 -1.65
N LEU A 62 -5.16 -11.87 -2.62
CA LEU A 62 -4.98 -10.42 -2.73
C LEU A 62 -5.24 -9.89 -1.33
N ASN A 63 -4.18 -9.44 -0.68
CA ASN A 63 -4.24 -9.04 0.72
C ASN A 63 -5.29 -7.92 0.84
N VAL A 64 -6.49 -8.29 1.30
CA VAL A 64 -7.64 -7.40 1.40
C VAL A 64 -7.33 -6.19 2.30
N LEU A 65 -6.28 -6.30 3.12
CA LEU A 65 -5.78 -5.24 3.98
C LEU A 65 -4.71 -4.36 3.30
N GLY A 66 -4.22 -4.74 2.11
CA GLY A 66 -3.18 -4.01 1.39
C GLY A 66 -3.62 -2.66 0.82
N HIS A 67 -2.65 -1.93 0.31
CA HIS A 67 -2.89 -0.70 -0.45
C HIS A 67 -3.69 -1.00 -1.74
N PRO A 68 -4.48 -0.05 -2.26
CA PRO A 68 -5.25 -0.24 -3.49
C PRO A 68 -4.34 -0.19 -4.73
N LEU A 69 -3.45 -1.20 -4.86
CA LEU A 69 -2.39 -1.24 -5.89
C LEU A 69 -2.96 -1.28 -7.31
N PHE A 70 -4.02 -2.06 -7.51
CA PHE A 70 -4.67 -2.21 -8.81
C PHE A 70 -5.87 -1.31 -8.94
N GLU A 71 -6.57 -1.09 -7.84
CA GLU A 71 -7.81 -0.33 -7.79
C GLU A 71 -7.57 1.15 -8.06
N LEU A 72 -6.51 1.74 -7.50
CA LEU A 72 -6.22 3.17 -7.62
C LEU A 72 -6.12 3.64 -9.08
N PRO A 73 -5.29 3.03 -9.95
CA PRO A 73 -5.26 3.41 -11.36
C PRO A 73 -6.56 3.10 -12.08
N LEU A 74 -7.30 2.04 -11.71
CA LEU A 74 -8.58 1.67 -12.31
C LEU A 74 -9.68 2.68 -11.99
N TRP A 75 -9.82 3.08 -10.71
CA TRP A 75 -10.79 4.11 -10.29
C TRP A 75 -10.53 5.43 -10.99
N LEU A 76 -9.25 5.78 -11.16
CA LEU A 76 -8.85 7.01 -11.82
C LEU A 76 -9.07 6.95 -13.34
N ALA A 77 -8.83 5.80 -13.96
CA ALA A 77 -8.99 5.60 -15.39
C ALA A 77 -10.45 5.50 -15.85
N ALA A 78 -11.35 5.00 -14.99
CA ALA A 78 -12.74 4.71 -15.34
C ALA A 78 -13.46 5.87 -16.03
N PRO A 79 -13.40 7.12 -15.54
CA PRO A 79 -14.05 8.27 -16.19
C PRO A 79 -13.25 8.83 -17.39
N ARG A 80 -12.03 8.36 -17.66
CA ARG A 80 -11.07 8.96 -18.59
C ARG A 80 -10.82 8.18 -19.87
N GLY A 81 -11.39 6.97 -20.02
CA GLY A 81 -11.39 6.22 -21.28
C GLY A 81 -10.01 5.76 -21.75
N ILE A 82 -9.17 5.27 -20.85
CA ILE A 82 -7.86 4.70 -21.18
C ILE A 82 -8.03 3.36 -21.93
N ASP A 83 -7.12 3.09 -22.87
CA ASP A 83 -7.00 1.78 -23.52
C ASP A 83 -6.79 0.67 -22.48
N PRO A 84 -7.55 -0.44 -22.52
CA PRO A 84 -7.47 -1.50 -21.52
C PRO A 84 -6.08 -2.16 -21.43
N THR A 85 -5.36 -2.30 -22.55
CA THR A 85 -4.01 -2.90 -22.57
C THR A 85 -3.03 -1.99 -21.83
N LEU A 86 -3.12 -0.69 -22.10
CA LEU A 86 -2.31 0.33 -21.45
C LEU A 86 -2.56 0.39 -19.94
N LEU A 87 -3.83 0.26 -19.55
CA LEU A 87 -4.22 0.23 -18.15
C LEU A 87 -3.66 -1.01 -17.42
N LEU A 88 -3.64 -2.16 -18.09
CA LEU A 88 -3.00 -3.37 -17.56
C LEU A 88 -1.49 -3.20 -17.37
N ASP A 89 -0.80 -2.53 -18.29
CA ASP A 89 0.63 -2.23 -18.15
C ASP A 89 0.89 -1.32 -16.93
N ILE A 90 0.00 -0.35 -16.67
CA ILE A 90 0.05 0.49 -15.46
C ILE A 90 -0.19 -0.35 -14.19
N CYS A 91 -1.15 -1.26 -14.19
CA CYS A 91 -1.42 -2.14 -13.05
C CYS A 91 -0.26 -3.12 -12.80
N GLU A 92 0.32 -3.71 -13.85
CA GLU A 92 1.53 -4.55 -13.74
C GLU A 92 2.70 -3.74 -13.15
N SER A 93 2.88 -2.50 -13.63
CA SER A 93 3.87 -1.58 -13.11
C SER A 93 3.66 -1.29 -11.62
N SER A 94 2.41 -1.07 -11.18
CA SER A 94 2.06 -0.84 -9.78
C SER A 94 2.54 -2.00 -8.89
N LEU A 95 2.26 -3.24 -9.28
CA LEU A 95 2.70 -4.43 -8.53
C LEU A 95 4.23 -4.55 -8.51
N CYS A 96 4.91 -4.31 -9.63
CA CYS A 96 6.38 -4.34 -9.67
C CYS A 96 6.99 -3.26 -8.75
N GLY A 97 6.44 -2.04 -8.75
CA GLY A 97 6.85 -0.98 -7.81
C GLY A 97 6.67 -1.40 -6.35
N TYR A 98 5.54 -2.00 -6.02
CA TYR A 98 5.26 -2.52 -4.69
C TYR A 98 6.22 -3.65 -4.28
N LEU A 99 6.47 -4.63 -5.15
CA LEU A 99 7.42 -5.72 -4.87
C LEU A 99 8.85 -5.20 -4.69
N SER A 100 9.24 -4.12 -5.38
CA SER A 100 10.51 -3.43 -5.14
C SER A 100 10.59 -2.90 -3.71
N VAL A 101 9.54 -2.24 -3.22
CA VAL A 101 9.45 -1.73 -1.85
C VAL A 101 9.46 -2.88 -0.84
N ARG A 102 8.68 -3.95 -1.07
CA ARG A 102 8.63 -5.12 -0.16
C ARG A 102 9.98 -5.83 -0.02
N ALA A 103 10.74 -5.91 -1.11
CA ALA A 103 12.08 -6.47 -1.05
C ALA A 103 13.03 -5.60 -0.18
N GLU A 104 12.90 -4.28 -0.23
CA GLU A 104 13.66 -3.37 0.63
C GLU A 104 13.21 -3.43 2.09
N ASP A 105 11.92 -3.50 2.38
CA ASP A 105 11.38 -3.71 3.72
C ASP A 105 11.94 -5.01 4.32
N ASP A 106 11.82 -6.13 3.60
CA ASP A 106 12.33 -7.43 4.03
C ASP A 106 13.87 -7.41 4.29
N TYR A 107 14.62 -6.62 3.50
CA TYR A 107 16.05 -6.39 3.74
C TYR A 107 16.29 -5.68 5.06
N PHE A 108 15.57 -4.59 5.31
CA PHE A 108 15.73 -3.79 6.51
C PHE A 108 15.28 -4.52 7.77
N ASP A 109 14.28 -5.38 7.67
CA ASP A 109 13.73 -6.16 8.78
C ASP A 109 14.51 -7.46 9.03
N GLY A 110 15.51 -7.75 8.18
CA GLY A 110 16.34 -8.94 8.35
C GLY A 110 15.64 -10.25 8.01
N HIS A 111 14.60 -10.21 7.18
CA HIS A 111 13.81 -11.38 6.80
C HIS A 111 14.47 -12.28 5.73
N TRP A 112 15.65 -11.91 5.25
CA TRP A 112 16.40 -12.67 4.24
C TRP A 112 17.67 -13.27 4.80
N ASP A 113 17.88 -14.56 4.52
CA ASP A 113 19.15 -15.23 4.79
C ASP A 113 20.30 -14.65 3.94
N GLN A 114 19.95 -14.08 2.77
CA GLN A 114 20.85 -13.43 1.84
C GLN A 114 20.37 -11.99 1.60
N PRO A 115 20.75 -11.03 2.45
CA PRO A 115 20.23 -9.66 2.37
C PRO A 115 20.55 -8.94 1.05
N GLU A 116 21.67 -9.26 0.41
CA GLU A 116 22.02 -8.74 -0.92
C GLU A 116 21.05 -9.20 -2.02
N ALA A 117 20.41 -10.36 -1.87
CA ALA A 117 19.40 -10.84 -2.80
C ALA A 117 18.15 -9.93 -2.80
N ALA A 118 17.72 -9.48 -1.63
CA ALA A 118 16.60 -8.56 -1.48
C ALA A 118 16.85 -7.25 -2.25
N MET A 119 18.06 -6.69 -2.13
CA MET A 119 18.45 -5.46 -2.84
C MET A 119 18.52 -5.66 -4.36
N MET A 120 18.98 -6.84 -4.82
CA MET A 120 18.98 -7.15 -6.24
C MET A 120 17.55 -7.30 -6.78
N LEU A 121 16.67 -7.96 -6.04
CA LEU A 121 15.26 -8.09 -6.41
C LEU A 121 14.55 -6.74 -6.43
N SER A 122 14.78 -5.87 -5.42
CA SER A 122 14.26 -4.51 -5.45
C SER A 122 14.65 -3.80 -6.75
N THR A 123 15.93 -3.89 -7.15
CA THR A 123 16.41 -3.28 -8.38
C THR A 123 15.71 -3.88 -9.62
N VAL A 124 15.58 -5.20 -9.71
CA VAL A 124 14.93 -5.90 -10.85
C VAL A 124 13.48 -5.45 -11.00
N PHE A 125 12.72 -5.45 -9.91
CA PHE A 125 11.31 -5.03 -9.95
C PHE A 125 11.15 -3.53 -10.22
N ARG A 126 12.03 -2.68 -9.69
CA ARG A 126 12.03 -1.23 -9.96
C ARG A 126 12.34 -0.92 -11.42
N VAL A 127 13.28 -1.64 -12.03
CA VAL A 127 13.56 -1.51 -13.47
C VAL A 127 12.36 -1.95 -14.29
N ARG A 128 11.70 -3.08 -13.94
CA ARG A 128 10.48 -3.52 -14.63
C ARG A 128 9.37 -2.48 -14.51
N HIS A 129 9.16 -1.93 -13.33
CA HIS A 129 8.24 -0.82 -13.08
C HIS A 129 8.48 0.36 -14.04
N GLN A 130 9.72 0.81 -14.17
CA GLN A 130 10.08 1.91 -15.08
C GLN A 130 9.88 1.56 -16.55
N VAL A 131 10.29 0.36 -16.96
CA VAL A 131 10.18 -0.10 -18.36
C VAL A 131 8.72 -0.13 -18.83
N LEU A 132 7.81 -0.58 -17.98
CA LEU A 132 6.37 -0.61 -18.28
C LEU A 132 5.79 0.80 -18.43
N LEU A 133 6.27 1.78 -17.68
CA LEU A 133 5.80 3.17 -17.74
C LEU A 133 6.47 4.00 -18.84
N ALA A 134 7.66 3.63 -19.29
CA ALA A 134 8.44 4.44 -20.25
C ALA A 134 7.70 4.77 -21.56
N PRO A 135 6.93 3.85 -22.18
CA PRO A 135 6.14 4.20 -23.38
C PRO A 135 4.86 4.96 -23.06
N LEU A 136 4.40 4.93 -21.81
CA LEU A 136 3.11 5.45 -21.36
C LEU A 136 3.14 6.93 -21.04
N ALA A 137 4.24 7.40 -20.43
CA ALA A 137 4.41 8.77 -20.00
C ALA A 137 5.64 9.39 -20.65
N ARG A 138 5.40 10.15 -21.74
CA ARG A 138 6.47 10.85 -22.46
C ARG A 138 6.76 12.23 -21.90
N ASP A 139 5.98 12.68 -20.90
CA ASP A 139 6.11 13.99 -20.30
C ASP A 139 7.30 14.03 -19.33
N ARG A 140 8.16 15.04 -19.50
CA ARG A 140 9.25 15.31 -18.58
C ARG A 140 8.75 15.56 -17.14
N ALA A 141 7.60 16.20 -16.98
CA ALA A 141 7.03 16.49 -15.67
C ALA A 141 6.69 15.20 -14.91
N PHE A 142 6.15 14.18 -15.60
CA PHE A 142 5.93 12.86 -15.01
C PHE A 142 7.23 12.25 -14.46
N TRP A 143 8.31 12.24 -15.24
CA TRP A 143 9.58 11.62 -14.81
C TRP A 143 10.26 12.40 -13.68
N MET A 144 10.17 13.73 -13.68
CA MET A 144 10.65 14.53 -12.55
C MET A 144 9.83 14.23 -11.27
N ARG A 145 8.52 14.01 -11.39
CA ARG A 145 7.67 13.60 -10.28
C ARG A 145 8.00 12.20 -9.80
N PHE A 146 8.17 11.25 -10.73
CA PHE A 146 8.62 9.89 -10.45
C PHE A 146 9.90 9.88 -9.60
N GLU A 147 10.93 10.61 -10.04
CA GLU A 147 12.18 10.75 -9.31
C GLU A 147 11.95 11.33 -7.90
N HIS A 148 11.17 12.40 -7.80
CA HIS A 148 10.85 13.02 -6.51
C HIS A 148 10.16 12.06 -5.54
N LEU A 149 9.20 11.25 -5.99
CA LEU A 149 8.48 10.29 -5.16
C LEU A 149 9.41 9.20 -4.61
N TRP A 150 10.35 8.72 -5.43
CA TRP A 150 11.35 7.75 -4.97
C TRP A 150 12.38 8.37 -4.02
N HIS A 151 12.77 9.63 -4.20
CA HIS A 151 13.62 10.34 -3.22
C HIS A 151 12.90 10.48 -1.87
N ALA A 152 11.64 10.93 -1.89
CA ALA A 152 10.85 11.09 -0.67
C ALA A 152 10.63 9.76 0.07
N TYR A 153 10.45 8.66 -0.67
CA TYR A 153 10.43 7.31 -0.12
C TYR A 153 11.74 6.98 0.61
N GLY A 154 12.87 7.16 -0.04
CA GLY A 154 14.18 6.85 0.56
C GLY A 154 14.46 7.65 1.84
N GLU A 155 14.17 8.95 1.82
CA GLU A 155 14.31 9.81 3.01
C GLU A 155 13.38 9.36 4.15
N ALA A 156 12.13 8.99 3.84
CA ALA A 156 11.17 8.51 4.83
C ALA A 156 11.61 7.17 5.47
N MET A 157 12.11 6.23 4.67
CA MET A 157 12.64 4.94 5.15
C MET A 157 13.82 5.13 6.11
N LEU A 158 14.76 6.02 5.77
CA LEU A 158 15.91 6.32 6.64
C LEU A 158 15.47 7.03 7.93
N LEU A 159 14.50 7.95 7.84
CA LEU A 159 13.95 8.64 8.99
C LEU A 159 13.24 7.65 9.92
N GLU A 160 12.35 6.82 9.42
CA GLU A 160 11.62 5.82 10.20
C GLU A 160 12.58 4.94 10.99
N ARG A 161 13.58 4.41 10.33
CA ARG A 161 14.61 3.59 10.97
C ARG A 161 15.36 4.33 12.09
N ALA A 162 15.67 5.60 11.86
CA ALA A 162 16.30 6.44 12.89
C ALA A 162 15.35 6.73 14.07
N LEU A 163 14.04 6.76 13.83
CA LEU A 163 13.02 7.00 14.85
C LEU A 163 12.70 5.76 15.69
N HIS A 164 13.10 4.55 15.29
CA HIS A 164 13.01 3.37 16.15
C HIS A 164 13.91 3.45 17.39
N ASP A 165 14.92 4.35 17.42
CA ASP A 165 15.68 4.65 18.63
C ASP A 165 14.77 5.32 19.69
N PRO A 166 14.57 4.69 20.86
CA PRO A 166 13.70 5.24 21.91
C PRO A 166 14.16 6.61 22.44
N GLY A 167 15.43 6.96 22.25
CA GLY A 167 15.98 8.26 22.63
C GLY A 167 15.62 9.42 21.69
N ARG A 168 15.08 9.12 20.51
CA ARG A 168 14.66 10.16 19.56
C ARG A 168 13.22 10.61 19.80
N GLN A 169 12.97 11.89 19.56
CA GLN A 169 11.60 12.39 19.51
C GLN A 169 10.90 11.85 18.27
N TYR A 170 9.69 11.32 18.46
CA TYR A 170 8.82 10.87 17.38
C TYR A 170 7.42 11.40 17.67
N GLY A 171 7.06 12.48 17.05
CA GLY A 171 5.77 13.17 17.17
C GLY A 171 4.94 13.10 15.89
N PRO A 172 3.82 13.82 15.86
CA PRO A 172 2.93 13.86 14.68
C PRO A 172 3.61 14.35 13.40
N ASP A 173 4.56 15.28 13.49
CA ASP A 173 5.26 15.85 12.33
C ASP A 173 6.21 14.83 11.70
N GLU A 174 6.95 14.08 12.53
CA GLU A 174 7.79 12.99 12.08
C GLU A 174 6.95 11.85 11.50
N PHE A 175 5.82 11.50 12.15
CA PHE A 175 4.88 10.51 11.61
C PHE A 175 4.38 10.92 10.23
N ASP A 176 3.96 12.16 10.09
CA ASP A 176 3.53 12.72 8.81
C ASP A 176 4.63 12.67 7.73
N THR A 177 5.90 12.78 8.11
CA THR A 177 7.04 12.64 7.18
C THR A 177 7.29 11.18 6.82
N VAL A 178 7.19 10.25 7.77
CA VAL A 178 7.35 8.81 7.54
C VAL A 178 6.29 8.27 6.58
N LEU A 179 5.07 8.84 6.54
CA LEU A 179 4.06 8.45 5.56
C LEU A 179 4.52 8.60 4.10
N ASN A 180 5.57 9.38 3.82
CA ASN A 180 6.13 9.53 2.47
C ASN A 180 6.75 8.21 1.96
N ARG A 181 6.96 7.20 2.81
CA ARG A 181 7.36 5.85 2.38
C ARG A 181 6.34 5.19 1.43
N SER A 182 5.10 5.66 1.43
CA SER A 182 4.05 5.17 0.52
C SER A 182 3.87 6.05 -0.73
N GLN A 183 4.66 7.10 -0.91
CA GLN A 183 4.52 7.98 -2.08
C GLN A 183 4.71 7.27 -3.44
N PRO A 184 5.55 6.23 -3.61
CA PRO A 184 5.60 5.50 -4.88
C PRO A 184 4.27 4.91 -5.33
N LEU A 185 3.27 4.73 -4.43
CA LEU A 185 1.91 4.33 -4.78
C LEU A 185 1.17 5.37 -5.64
N GLU A 186 1.62 6.62 -5.67
CA GLU A 186 1.07 7.66 -6.53
C GLU A 186 1.42 7.44 -8.01
N ILE A 187 2.57 6.83 -8.30
CA ILE A 187 3.15 6.73 -9.64
C ILE A 187 2.19 6.15 -10.68
N PRO A 188 1.47 5.03 -10.44
CA PRO A 188 0.52 4.50 -11.40
C PRO A 188 -0.65 5.45 -11.68
N GLY A 189 -1.12 6.16 -10.65
CA GLY A 189 -2.14 7.20 -10.79
C GLY A 189 -1.63 8.42 -11.57
N ASP A 190 -0.39 8.85 -11.32
CA ASP A 190 0.27 9.92 -12.06
C ASP A 190 0.41 9.57 -13.55
N ALA A 191 0.71 8.29 -13.88
CA ALA A 191 0.74 7.80 -15.24
C ALA A 191 -0.63 7.93 -15.92
N VAL A 192 -1.72 7.57 -15.23
CA VAL A 192 -3.09 7.77 -15.72
C VAL A 192 -3.37 9.24 -16.00
N LEU A 193 -3.04 10.14 -15.06
CA LEU A 193 -3.26 11.59 -15.23
C LEU A 193 -2.44 12.17 -16.38
N ALA A 194 -1.19 11.77 -16.52
CA ALA A 194 -0.31 12.23 -17.61
C ALA A 194 -0.82 11.81 -18.98
N ILE A 195 -1.21 10.53 -19.13
CA ILE A 195 -1.70 9.97 -20.40
C ILE A 195 -3.03 10.61 -20.82
N THR A 196 -3.89 10.91 -19.86
CA THR A 196 -5.23 11.47 -20.11
C THR A 196 -5.26 13.00 -20.17
N GLY A 197 -4.11 13.67 -20.02
CA GLY A 197 -4.01 15.12 -20.08
C GLY A 197 -4.58 15.85 -18.85
N HIS A 198 -4.66 15.18 -17.69
CA HIS A 198 -5.18 15.72 -16.43
C HIS A 198 -4.10 15.92 -15.37
N TRP A 199 -2.89 16.26 -15.82
CA TRP A 199 -1.72 16.42 -14.94
C TRP A 199 -1.92 17.47 -13.83
N ASP A 200 -2.76 18.47 -14.07
CA ASP A 200 -3.15 19.48 -13.09
C ASP A 200 -3.87 18.91 -11.85
N GLN A 201 -4.37 17.68 -11.92
CA GLN A 201 -5.02 16.98 -10.79
C GLN A 201 -4.01 16.24 -9.88
N ASN A 202 -2.74 16.16 -10.25
CA ASN A 202 -1.69 15.52 -9.46
C ASN A 202 -1.66 15.93 -7.97
N PRO A 203 -1.81 17.23 -7.58
CA PRO A 203 -1.83 17.57 -6.16
C PRO A 203 -3.04 17.01 -5.39
N LYS A 204 -4.15 16.72 -6.09
CA LYS A 204 -5.30 16.06 -5.48
C LYS A 204 -5.02 14.57 -5.28
N LEU A 205 -4.39 13.90 -6.27
CA LEU A 205 -3.97 12.50 -6.14
C LEU A 205 -3.03 12.32 -4.96
N SER A 206 -2.03 13.19 -4.79
CA SER A 206 -1.12 13.14 -3.65
C SER A 206 -1.85 13.24 -2.31
N ARG A 207 -2.83 14.14 -2.20
CA ARG A 207 -3.66 14.25 -0.98
C ARG A 207 -4.49 12.98 -0.74
N LEU A 208 -5.06 12.41 -1.79
CA LEU A 208 -5.81 11.15 -1.69
C LEU A 208 -4.92 10.04 -1.13
N VAL A 209 -3.77 9.79 -1.77
CA VAL A 209 -2.85 8.72 -1.34
C VAL A 209 -2.37 8.95 0.09
N ARG A 210 -2.07 10.22 0.46
CA ARG A 210 -1.69 10.56 1.82
C ARG A 210 -2.75 10.20 2.86
N HIS A 211 -4.03 10.50 2.59
CA HIS A 211 -5.12 10.15 3.49
C HIS A 211 -5.31 8.62 3.60
N LEU A 212 -5.27 7.90 2.46
CA LEU A 212 -5.34 6.43 2.45
C LEU A 212 -4.18 5.81 3.25
N THR A 213 -2.96 6.28 3.01
CA THR A 213 -1.76 5.81 3.70
C THR A 213 -1.84 6.08 5.20
N LYS A 214 -2.25 7.29 5.61
CA LYS A 214 -2.35 7.65 7.02
C LYS A 214 -3.37 6.77 7.75
N ALA A 215 -4.53 6.55 7.16
CA ALA A 215 -5.55 5.67 7.73
C ALA A 215 -5.04 4.22 7.88
N THR A 216 -4.41 3.69 6.84
CA THR A 216 -3.85 2.33 6.85
C THR A 216 -2.74 2.21 7.88
N GLN A 217 -1.80 3.16 7.93
CA GLN A 217 -0.66 3.12 8.85
C GLN A 217 -1.08 3.22 10.31
N LEU A 218 -2.02 4.11 10.66
CA LEU A 218 -2.55 4.21 12.03
C LEU A 218 -3.16 2.89 12.49
N PHE A 219 -3.85 2.21 11.59
CA PHE A 219 -4.50 0.94 11.89
C PHE A 219 -3.50 -0.22 11.97
N ASP A 220 -2.58 -0.34 11.03
CA ASP A 220 -1.56 -1.38 11.00
C ASP A 220 -0.65 -1.27 12.22
N ASP A 221 -0.10 -0.08 12.50
CA ASP A 221 0.71 0.16 13.70
C ASP A 221 -0.04 -0.14 15.01
N PHE A 222 -1.37 0.03 15.04
CA PHE A 222 -2.17 -0.32 16.21
C PHE A 222 -2.30 -1.83 16.38
N ILE A 223 -2.56 -2.56 15.29
CA ILE A 223 -2.70 -4.03 15.35
C ILE A 223 -1.35 -4.69 15.66
N ASP A 224 -0.28 -4.19 15.07
CA ASP A 224 1.06 -4.76 15.18
C ASP A 224 1.83 -4.25 16.40
N ALA A 225 1.26 -3.31 17.19
CA ALA A 225 1.94 -2.69 18.35
C ALA A 225 2.56 -3.66 19.35
N PRO A 226 1.96 -4.84 19.68
CA PRO A 226 2.59 -5.82 20.56
C PRO A 226 3.86 -6.44 19.97
N ASP A 227 3.84 -6.77 18.68
CA ASP A 227 4.95 -7.37 17.94
C ASP A 227 6.03 -6.32 17.69
N ASP A 228 5.67 -5.11 17.28
CA ASP A 228 6.56 -3.95 17.17
C ASP A 228 7.33 -3.67 18.46
N LEU A 229 6.64 -3.72 19.62
CA LEU A 229 7.30 -3.54 20.91
C LEU A 229 8.29 -4.68 21.18
N ALA A 230 7.95 -5.94 20.87
CA ALA A 230 8.82 -7.10 21.05
C ALA A 230 10.08 -6.99 20.20
N ASP A 231 9.94 -6.51 18.96
CA ASP A 231 11.03 -6.30 18.00
C ASP A 231 11.77 -4.95 18.23
N ARG A 232 11.34 -4.18 19.22
CA ARG A 232 11.87 -2.85 19.54
C ARG A 232 11.68 -1.82 18.43
N ASN A 233 10.66 -1.96 17.64
CA ASN A 233 10.18 -0.99 16.68
C ASN A 233 9.27 0.03 17.37
N PHE A 234 9.84 1.14 17.81
CA PHE A 234 9.09 2.15 18.53
C PHE A 234 8.37 3.10 17.56
N THR A 235 7.37 2.56 16.86
CA THR A 235 6.53 3.34 15.94
C THR A 235 5.81 4.48 16.66
N TRP A 236 5.25 5.43 15.91
CA TRP A 236 4.47 6.52 16.47
C TRP A 236 3.32 6.02 17.37
N VAL A 237 2.59 5.00 16.91
CA VAL A 237 1.47 4.43 17.66
C VAL A 237 1.95 3.69 18.91
N VAL A 238 3.01 2.89 18.83
CA VAL A 238 3.62 2.23 20.00
C VAL A 238 3.96 3.25 21.10
N ARG A 239 4.57 4.37 20.73
CA ARG A 239 4.93 5.43 21.69
C ARG A 239 3.71 6.11 22.29
N ARG A 240 2.74 6.47 21.44
CA ARG A 240 1.47 7.08 21.87
C ARG A 240 0.73 6.19 22.86
N LEU A 241 0.79 4.88 22.69
CA LEU A 241 0.17 3.89 23.56
C LEU A 241 0.98 3.58 24.83
N GLY A 242 2.10 4.23 25.06
CA GLY A 242 2.94 4.04 26.25
C GLY A 242 3.92 2.87 26.13
N GLY A 243 4.25 2.42 24.94
CA GLY A 243 5.19 1.30 24.70
C GLY A 243 6.59 1.53 25.24
N LEU A 244 7.06 2.78 25.34
CA LEU A 244 8.34 3.12 25.99
C LEU A 244 8.39 2.77 27.47
N GLU A 245 7.23 2.69 28.14
CA GLU A 245 7.09 2.30 29.55
C GLU A 245 6.96 0.77 29.73
N GLY A 246 6.90 0.03 28.62
CA GLY A 246 6.85 -1.44 28.58
C GLY A 246 5.48 -2.02 28.25
N GLY A 247 5.42 -3.35 28.10
CA GLY A 247 4.26 -4.06 27.54
C GLY A 247 2.96 -3.94 28.35
N GLN A 248 3.04 -3.71 29.68
CA GLN A 248 1.83 -3.50 30.50
C GLN A 248 1.22 -2.11 30.23
N ALA A 249 2.06 -1.09 30.06
CA ALA A 249 1.60 0.25 29.70
C ALA A 249 1.02 0.26 28.29
N LEU A 250 1.68 -0.39 27.32
CA LEU A 250 1.18 -0.58 25.96
C LEU A 250 -0.24 -1.18 25.95
N ARG A 251 -0.45 -2.31 26.66
CA ARG A 251 -1.78 -2.96 26.71
C ARG A 251 -2.85 -2.04 27.27
N ARG A 252 -2.54 -1.28 28.35
CA ARG A 252 -3.48 -0.28 28.87
C ARG A 252 -3.78 0.82 27.87
N GLY A 253 -2.75 1.30 27.17
CA GLY A 253 -2.89 2.29 26.12
C GLY A 253 -3.75 1.79 24.97
N MET A 254 -3.53 0.56 24.49
CA MET A 254 -4.34 -0.07 23.44
C MET A 254 -5.83 -0.14 23.84
N ILE A 255 -6.14 -0.59 25.06
CA ILE A 255 -7.53 -0.66 25.55
C ILE A 255 -8.13 0.74 25.70
N GLY A 256 -7.38 1.72 26.19
CA GLY A 256 -7.87 3.07 26.46
C GLY A 256 -8.01 3.96 25.22
N GLN A 257 -7.28 3.69 24.15
CA GLN A 257 -7.20 4.55 22.97
C GLN A 257 -7.64 3.88 21.65
N CYS A 258 -8.13 2.63 21.71
CA CYS A 258 -8.58 1.89 20.52
C CYS A 258 -9.61 2.69 19.71
N ASP A 259 -10.67 3.17 20.37
CA ASP A 259 -11.76 3.88 19.72
C ASP A 259 -11.28 5.22 19.12
N GLU A 260 -10.33 5.90 19.79
CA GLU A 260 -9.78 7.17 19.31
C GLU A 260 -8.91 6.97 18.05
N LEU A 261 -8.02 5.98 18.05
CA LEU A 261 -7.17 5.65 16.90
C LEU A 261 -8.01 5.19 15.71
N LEU A 262 -9.03 4.35 15.96
CA LEU A 262 -9.94 3.90 14.92
C LEU A 262 -10.74 5.08 14.32
N ALA A 263 -11.23 6.00 15.16
CA ALA A 263 -11.94 7.19 14.69
C ALA A 263 -11.02 8.11 13.88
N GLU A 264 -9.74 8.27 14.26
CA GLU A 264 -8.77 9.02 13.45
C GLU A 264 -8.56 8.39 12.08
N ALA A 265 -8.40 7.06 12.00
CA ALA A 265 -8.26 6.34 10.75
C ALA A 265 -9.53 6.49 9.87
N GLU A 266 -10.72 6.38 10.45
CA GLU A 266 -11.99 6.58 9.72
C GLU A 266 -12.12 8.02 9.17
N VAL A 267 -11.72 9.03 9.92
CA VAL A 267 -11.71 10.44 9.46
C VAL A 267 -10.77 10.60 8.26
N GLU A 268 -9.61 9.95 8.26
CA GLU A 268 -8.71 10.00 7.11
C GLU A 268 -9.31 9.29 5.88
N LEU A 269 -10.01 8.17 6.05
CA LEU A 269 -10.73 7.50 4.97
C LEU A 269 -11.87 8.37 4.40
N ASP A 270 -12.60 9.10 5.25
CA ASP A 270 -13.64 10.05 4.80
C ASP A 270 -13.05 11.22 4.00
N ARG A 271 -11.87 11.74 4.43
CA ARG A 271 -11.14 12.76 3.68
C ARG A 271 -10.66 12.23 2.33
N ALA A 272 -10.17 10.99 2.30
CA ALA A 272 -9.78 10.32 1.05
C ALA A 272 -10.98 10.25 0.08
N LEU A 273 -12.14 9.83 0.56
CA LEU A 273 -13.38 9.75 -0.24
C LEU A 273 -13.80 11.11 -0.80
N GLN A 274 -13.69 12.18 0.00
CA GLN A 274 -13.97 13.54 -0.49
C GLN A 274 -13.03 13.93 -1.63
N VAL A 275 -11.72 13.70 -1.48
CA VAL A 275 -10.74 14.00 -2.54
C VAL A 275 -10.97 13.14 -3.78
N ALA A 276 -11.30 11.87 -3.61
CA ALA A 276 -11.63 10.97 -4.71
C ALA A 276 -12.84 11.42 -5.52
N THR A 277 -13.86 11.94 -4.83
CA THR A 277 -15.03 12.57 -5.47
C THR A 277 -14.60 13.77 -6.33
N ASP A 278 -13.71 14.63 -5.82
CA ASP A 278 -13.17 15.78 -6.54
C ASP A 278 -12.28 15.39 -7.74
N LEU A 279 -11.77 14.16 -7.75
CA LEU A 279 -11.05 13.54 -8.87
C LEU A 279 -11.97 12.81 -9.86
N GLY A 280 -13.26 12.68 -9.55
CA GLY A 280 -14.23 11.93 -10.33
C GLY A 280 -13.95 10.42 -10.37
N MET A 281 -13.33 9.87 -9.32
CA MET A 281 -13.05 8.43 -9.23
C MET A 281 -14.33 7.63 -9.04
N VAL A 282 -14.36 6.40 -9.56
CA VAL A 282 -15.53 5.52 -9.51
C VAL A 282 -15.16 4.21 -8.81
N GLY A 283 -15.89 3.84 -7.75
CA GLY A 283 -15.75 2.58 -7.04
C GLY A 283 -14.87 2.61 -5.79
N ILE A 284 -14.29 3.75 -5.46
CA ILE A 284 -13.49 3.92 -4.22
C ILE A 284 -14.35 3.91 -2.96
N ASP A 285 -15.62 4.32 -3.08
CA ASP A 285 -16.58 4.35 -1.98
C ASP A 285 -16.82 2.94 -1.41
N GLU A 286 -17.03 1.94 -2.26
CA GLU A 286 -17.18 0.54 -1.84
C GLU A 286 -15.92 0.06 -1.10
N TRP A 287 -14.74 0.38 -1.62
CA TRP A 287 -13.48 0.01 -1.00
C TRP A 287 -13.28 0.67 0.36
N VAL A 288 -13.58 1.96 0.49
CA VAL A 288 -13.48 2.71 1.77
C VAL A 288 -14.42 2.11 2.81
N GLU A 289 -15.66 1.83 2.47
CA GLU A 289 -16.64 1.25 3.41
C GLU A 289 -16.22 -0.19 3.83
N GLU A 290 -15.73 -1.00 2.90
CA GLU A 290 -15.18 -2.31 3.23
C GLU A 290 -13.98 -2.19 4.18
N ARG A 291 -13.08 -1.23 3.95
CA ARG A 291 -11.91 -0.98 4.78
C ARG A 291 -12.31 -0.59 6.20
N LYS A 292 -13.23 0.35 6.38
CA LYS A 292 -13.77 0.73 7.70
C LYS A 292 -14.34 -0.49 8.43
N HIS A 293 -15.08 -1.33 7.71
CA HIS A 293 -15.67 -2.54 8.29
C HIS A 293 -14.62 -3.56 8.74
N ILE A 294 -13.54 -3.73 7.96
CA ILE A 294 -12.41 -4.61 8.32
C ILE A 294 -11.71 -4.07 9.57
N MET A 295 -11.41 -2.77 9.62
CA MET A 295 -10.77 -2.11 10.75
C MET A 295 -11.57 -2.31 12.04
N LYS A 296 -12.88 -2.07 12.00
CA LYS A 296 -13.78 -2.29 13.16
C LYS A 296 -13.74 -3.74 13.67
N ARG A 297 -13.84 -4.72 12.78
CA ARG A 297 -13.83 -6.13 13.16
C ARG A 297 -12.48 -6.57 13.72
N ALA A 298 -11.37 -6.09 13.17
CA ALA A 298 -10.05 -6.44 13.65
C ALA A 298 -9.77 -5.79 15.03
N SER A 299 -10.13 -4.51 15.20
CA SER A 299 -10.03 -3.81 16.50
C SER A 299 -10.86 -4.49 17.58
N GLN A 300 -12.10 -4.90 17.26
CA GLN A 300 -12.93 -5.61 18.22
C GLN A 300 -12.29 -6.93 18.67
N ARG A 301 -11.77 -7.74 17.73
CA ARG A 301 -11.09 -8.99 18.07
C ARG A 301 -9.83 -8.76 18.91
N MET A 302 -9.04 -7.74 18.56
CA MET A 302 -7.87 -7.35 19.36
C MET A 302 -8.25 -6.98 20.77
N TYR A 303 -9.30 -6.16 20.94
CA TYR A 303 -9.81 -5.75 22.25
C TYR A 303 -10.26 -6.95 23.10
N GLU A 304 -11.03 -7.89 22.53
CA GLU A 304 -11.45 -9.13 23.17
C GLU A 304 -10.23 -9.96 23.65
N THR A 305 -9.24 -10.15 22.77
CA THR A 305 -8.00 -10.87 23.11
C THR A 305 -7.23 -10.20 24.28
N LEU A 306 -7.13 -8.88 24.28
CA LEU A 306 -6.45 -8.13 25.35
C LEU A 306 -7.18 -8.27 26.69
N LEU A 307 -8.52 -8.25 26.70
CA LEU A 307 -9.31 -8.45 27.91
C LEU A 307 -9.16 -9.87 28.47
N GLU A 308 -9.16 -10.88 27.62
CA GLU A 308 -8.94 -12.28 28.02
C GLU A 308 -7.55 -12.46 28.66
N ALA A 309 -6.51 -11.88 28.05
CA ALA A 309 -5.15 -11.93 28.58
C ALA A 309 -5.03 -11.29 29.98
N ILE A 310 -5.78 -10.22 30.25
CA ILE A 310 -5.82 -9.57 31.60
C ILE A 310 -6.59 -10.43 32.59
N ALA A 311 -7.70 -11.03 32.19
CA ALA A 311 -8.52 -11.88 33.05
C ALA A 311 -7.78 -13.17 33.45
N GLY A 312 -7.03 -13.78 32.52
CA GLY A 312 -6.24 -14.99 32.74
C GLY A 312 -4.95 -14.80 33.55
N SER A 313 -4.53 -13.55 33.73
CA SER A 313 -3.34 -13.18 34.51
C SER A 313 -3.60 -12.99 36.03
N ARG A 314 -4.83 -13.22 36.47
CA ARG A 314 -5.25 -13.20 37.89
C ARG A 314 -5.34 -14.62 38.44
#